data_be606a5f291629bf59ce6eeb627c915f
#
_entry.id   be606a5f291629bf59ce6eeb627c915f
#
_cell.length_a   1.000
_cell.length_b   1.000
_cell.length_c   1.000
_cell.angle_alpha   90.00
_cell.angle_beta   90.00
_cell.angle_gamma   90.00
#
_symmetry.space_group_name_H-M   'P 1'
#
loop_
_entity.id
_entity.type
_entity.pdbx_description
1 polymer ?
#
loop_
_entity_poly.entity_id
_entity_poly.type
_entity_poly.pdbx_seq_one_letter_code
_entity_poly.pdbx_strand_id
1 'polypeptide(L)'
;MATPLTASQILAALIAEGLDVKERSGWRTHDRGNRGDGWGPVHGVMIHHTGGIAPSDGDIVWSGRADLPGPCAHAYLAKTGTLTLTSAGRANHAGGGDGAVLQAVIAESYTTRPPAPHKHDDSPGAVDGNARFYGLEVSDRGDGKPWPAAQYDAAVRWAAAICRAHGWTAKSVIGHKEWSDWKPDPAAFDMAVFRRDVQARLDAGTKPKAPTTPSTPPEETDMALSDADVQRIAAAVWAYKIPNPARPDGKGNPAQTQASSFQRSEDSHYDALRADLKRLQATVDQLAAAPTKEK
;
A
#
# COMPACT_ATOMS: atom_id res chain seq x y z
N MET A 1 -19.76 20.40 0.31
CA MET A 1 -18.82 19.87 1.33
C MET A 1 -19.10 18.36 1.46
N ALA A 2 -18.11 17.51 1.24
CA ALA A 2 -18.33 16.08 1.23
C ALA A 2 -18.12 15.46 2.62
N THR A 3 -19.10 14.67 3.07
CA THR A 3 -18.98 13.86 4.28
C THR A 3 -17.98 12.72 4.01
N PRO A 4 -17.06 12.41 4.94
CA PRO A 4 -16.20 11.25 4.80
C PRO A 4 -16.96 9.95 4.55
N LEU A 5 -16.39 9.07 3.72
CA LEU A 5 -16.92 7.74 3.50
C LEU A 5 -16.79 6.90 4.78
N THR A 6 -17.77 6.08 5.04
CA THR A 6 -17.65 5.04 6.06
C THR A 6 -16.64 3.97 5.63
N ALA A 7 -16.10 3.22 6.58
CA ALA A 7 -15.18 2.11 6.29
C ALA A 7 -15.76 1.12 5.25
N SER A 8 -17.05 0.82 5.34
CA SER A 8 -17.72 -0.09 4.39
C SER A 8 -17.83 0.52 2.98
N GLN A 9 -18.06 1.82 2.87
CA GLN A 9 -18.09 2.52 1.59
C GLN A 9 -16.71 2.60 0.95
N ILE A 10 -15.65 2.87 1.75
CA ILE A 10 -14.25 2.83 1.28
C ILE A 10 -13.94 1.45 0.69
N LEU A 11 -14.17 0.38 1.46
CA LEU A 11 -13.89 -0.99 1.00
C LEU A 11 -14.66 -1.33 -0.27
N ALA A 12 -15.96 -1.02 -0.32
CA ALA A 12 -16.80 -1.30 -1.48
C ALA A 12 -16.32 -0.55 -2.73
N ALA A 13 -15.93 0.71 -2.61
CA ALA A 13 -15.38 1.50 -3.72
C ALA A 13 -14.07 0.91 -4.26
N LEU A 14 -13.17 0.48 -3.39
CA LEU A 14 -11.89 -0.11 -3.76
C LEU A 14 -12.06 -1.46 -4.46
N ILE A 15 -12.96 -2.31 -3.97
CA ILE A 15 -13.30 -3.61 -4.59
C ILE A 15 -13.94 -3.38 -5.96
N ALA A 16 -14.84 -2.40 -6.10
CA ALA A 16 -15.48 -2.07 -7.38
C ALA A 16 -14.47 -1.61 -8.45
N GLU A 17 -13.37 -0.97 -8.05
CA GLU A 17 -12.26 -0.62 -8.94
C GLU A 17 -11.30 -1.79 -9.21
N GLY A 18 -11.51 -2.96 -8.61
CA GLY A 18 -10.74 -4.18 -8.84
C GLY A 18 -9.37 -4.20 -8.16
N LEU A 19 -9.24 -3.50 -7.04
CA LEU A 19 -8.01 -3.51 -6.24
C LEU A 19 -7.86 -4.82 -5.46
N ASP A 20 -6.60 -5.27 -5.28
CA ASP A 20 -6.23 -6.32 -4.33
C ASP A 20 -6.10 -5.69 -2.93
N VAL A 21 -7.18 -5.80 -2.14
CA VAL A 21 -7.31 -5.12 -0.85
C VAL A 21 -7.11 -6.08 0.30
N LYS A 22 -6.19 -5.74 1.20
CA LYS A 22 -6.01 -6.37 2.51
C LYS A 22 -6.58 -5.48 3.61
N GLU A 23 -7.50 -5.99 4.39
CA GLU A 23 -8.01 -5.33 5.58
C GLU A 23 -7.10 -5.65 6.78
N ARG A 24 -6.36 -4.66 7.28
CA ARG A 24 -5.63 -4.83 8.54
C ARG A 24 -6.63 -4.85 9.71
N SER A 25 -6.46 -5.78 10.63
CA SER A 25 -7.36 -5.90 11.79
C SER A 25 -7.46 -4.57 12.53
N GLY A 26 -8.68 -4.09 12.79
CA GLY A 26 -8.94 -2.83 13.47
C GLY A 26 -8.94 -1.56 12.60
N TRP A 27 -8.62 -1.62 11.32
CA TRP A 27 -8.52 -0.44 10.45
C TRP A 27 -9.81 0.41 10.39
N ARG A 28 -10.96 -0.21 10.61
CA ARG A 28 -12.29 0.45 10.52
C ARG A 28 -12.50 1.51 11.60
N THR A 29 -11.79 1.38 12.71
CA THR A 29 -11.86 2.26 13.87
C THR A 29 -10.51 2.87 14.27
N HIS A 30 -9.46 2.56 13.51
CA HIS A 30 -8.14 3.10 13.72
C HIS A 30 -8.05 4.48 13.08
N ASP A 31 -8.02 5.52 13.90
CA ASP A 31 -7.97 6.91 13.47
C ASP A 31 -7.20 7.78 14.50
N ARG A 32 -6.97 9.03 14.13
CA ARG A 32 -6.37 10.05 15.01
C ARG A 32 -7.41 10.72 15.91
N GLY A 33 -8.64 10.23 15.92
CA GLY A 33 -9.70 10.77 16.73
C GLY A 33 -9.96 12.26 16.48
N ASN A 34 -10.39 12.95 17.52
CA ASN A 34 -10.70 14.37 17.47
C ASN A 34 -9.45 15.24 17.67
N ARG A 35 -8.46 15.11 16.78
CA ARG A 35 -7.26 15.96 16.75
C ARG A 35 -7.42 17.06 15.70
N GLY A 36 -6.83 18.24 15.97
CA GLY A 36 -6.92 19.38 15.08
C GLY A 36 -8.37 19.72 14.72
N ASP A 37 -8.65 19.87 13.42
CA ASP A 37 -9.99 20.19 12.88
C ASP A 37 -10.93 18.96 12.82
N GLY A 38 -10.57 17.82 13.40
CA GLY A 38 -11.33 16.58 13.32
C GLY A 38 -11.17 15.87 11.99
N TRP A 39 -12.21 15.17 11.52
CA TRP A 39 -12.24 14.48 10.23
C TRP A 39 -13.38 14.97 9.34
N GLY A 40 -13.02 15.61 8.24
CA GLY A 40 -13.96 16.21 7.29
C GLY A 40 -14.35 17.65 7.63
N PRO A 41 -15.08 18.30 6.72
CA PRO A 41 -15.43 17.79 5.40
C PRO A 41 -14.19 17.47 4.54
N VAL A 42 -14.27 16.37 3.77
CA VAL A 42 -13.19 15.94 2.89
C VAL A 42 -13.34 16.54 1.49
N HIS A 43 -12.20 16.72 0.79
CA HIS A 43 -12.19 17.42 -0.49
C HIS A 43 -11.33 16.75 -1.57
N GLY A 44 -10.57 15.73 -1.23
CA GLY A 44 -9.72 15.08 -2.22
C GLY A 44 -8.88 13.95 -1.67
N VAL A 45 -7.92 13.58 -2.49
CA VAL A 45 -6.99 12.47 -2.32
C VAL A 45 -5.57 13.00 -2.40
N MET A 46 -4.72 12.61 -1.46
CA MET A 46 -3.31 12.97 -1.46
C MET A 46 -2.42 11.73 -1.62
N ILE A 47 -1.49 11.82 -2.56
CA ILE A 47 -0.55 10.75 -2.88
C ILE A 47 0.79 11.06 -2.25
N HIS A 48 1.33 10.06 -1.53
CA HIS A 48 2.62 10.12 -0.84
C HIS A 48 3.56 9.02 -1.31
N HIS A 49 4.80 9.09 -0.87
CA HIS A 49 5.71 7.95 -0.84
C HIS A 49 6.36 7.83 0.55
N THR A 50 6.61 6.60 0.98
CA THR A 50 7.14 6.30 2.32
C THR A 50 8.56 6.80 2.57
N GLY A 51 9.34 7.12 1.51
CA GLY A 51 10.77 7.42 1.62
C GLY A 51 11.63 6.19 1.92
N GLY A 52 11.05 5.01 1.97
CA GLY A 52 11.66 3.70 2.20
C GLY A 52 11.02 2.61 1.36
N ILE A 53 11.58 1.41 1.43
CA ILE A 53 11.07 0.19 0.80
C ILE A 53 11.21 -1.01 1.73
N ALA A 54 11.29 -0.77 3.04
CA ALA A 54 11.39 -1.83 4.01
C ALA A 54 10.07 -2.61 4.13
N PRO A 55 10.09 -3.92 4.39
CA PRO A 55 8.88 -4.70 4.67
C PRO A 55 8.04 -4.13 5.82
N SER A 56 8.69 -3.42 6.76
CA SER A 56 8.07 -2.75 7.91
C SER A 56 7.40 -1.41 7.60
N ASP A 57 7.53 -0.86 6.39
CA ASP A 57 6.95 0.45 6.07
C ASP A 57 5.44 0.46 6.28
N GLY A 58 4.74 -0.63 5.94
CA GLY A 58 3.32 -0.77 6.22
C GLY A 58 2.97 -0.77 7.72
N ASP A 59 3.87 -1.24 8.58
CA ASP A 59 3.71 -1.16 10.05
C ASP A 59 3.94 0.25 10.56
N ILE A 60 4.86 1.00 9.95
CA ILE A 60 5.07 2.42 10.25
C ILE A 60 3.84 3.23 9.83
N VAL A 61 3.27 2.96 8.66
CA VAL A 61 2.02 3.63 8.23
C VAL A 61 0.87 3.34 9.20
N TRP A 62 0.81 2.14 9.76
CA TRP A 62 -0.16 1.79 10.79
C TRP A 62 0.12 2.48 12.13
N SER A 63 1.28 2.19 12.71
CA SER A 63 1.60 2.56 14.11
C SER A 63 2.13 3.98 14.24
N GLY A 64 2.72 4.51 13.17
CA GLY A 64 3.50 5.74 13.21
C GLY A 64 4.89 5.55 13.80
N ARG A 65 5.48 6.65 14.19
CA ARG A 65 6.77 6.79 14.84
C ARG A 65 6.60 7.61 16.12
N ALA A 66 7.64 7.71 16.94
CA ALA A 66 7.59 8.49 18.19
C ALA A 66 7.23 9.97 17.97
N ASP A 67 7.70 10.54 16.86
CA ASP A 67 7.45 11.93 16.45
C ASP A 67 6.18 12.10 15.59
N LEU A 68 5.65 11.03 15.00
CA LEU A 68 4.47 11.04 14.15
C LEU A 68 3.58 9.81 14.45
N PRO A 69 2.69 9.89 15.45
CA PRO A 69 1.81 8.78 15.79
C PRO A 69 0.85 8.42 14.65
N GLY A 70 0.68 7.09 14.41
CA GLY A 70 -0.23 6.58 13.38
C GLY A 70 -1.72 6.63 13.74
N PRO A 71 -2.58 6.33 12.77
CA PRO A 71 -2.27 5.95 11.38
C PRO A 71 -1.65 7.11 10.59
N CYS A 72 -0.69 6.79 9.71
CA CYS A 72 0.00 7.77 8.87
C CYS A 72 -0.55 7.82 7.44
N ALA A 73 -1.61 7.12 7.13
CA ALA A 73 -2.41 7.22 5.91
C ALA A 73 -3.69 6.40 6.05
N HIS A 74 -4.57 6.45 5.06
CA HIS A 74 -5.78 5.61 4.98
C HIS A 74 -5.47 4.23 4.40
N ALA A 75 -4.43 4.16 3.56
CA ALA A 75 -3.94 2.91 3.00
C ALA A 75 -2.43 2.97 2.72
N TYR A 76 -1.81 1.79 2.76
CA TYR A 76 -0.44 1.54 2.33
C TYR A 76 -0.45 0.68 1.06
N LEU A 77 0.33 1.07 0.05
CA LEU A 77 0.44 0.38 -1.23
C LEU A 77 1.83 -0.22 -1.41
N ALA A 78 1.89 -1.53 -1.43
CA ALA A 78 3.13 -2.27 -1.67
C ALA A 78 3.56 -2.22 -3.14
N LYS A 79 4.84 -2.54 -3.43
CA LYS A 79 5.38 -2.60 -4.81
C LYS A 79 4.68 -3.61 -5.71
N THR A 80 4.03 -4.61 -5.13
CA THR A 80 3.24 -5.62 -5.85
C THR A 80 1.90 -5.12 -6.35
N GLY A 81 1.46 -3.93 -5.92
CA GLY A 81 0.10 -3.42 -6.17
C GLY A 81 -0.92 -3.85 -5.10
N THR A 82 -0.52 -4.63 -4.09
CA THR A 82 -1.39 -4.98 -2.97
C THR A 82 -1.61 -3.77 -2.07
N LEU A 83 -2.86 -3.44 -1.80
CA LEU A 83 -3.29 -2.33 -0.97
C LEU A 83 -3.67 -2.83 0.43
N THR A 84 -3.08 -2.26 1.47
CA THR A 84 -3.45 -2.57 2.87
C THR A 84 -4.17 -1.38 3.49
N LEU A 85 -5.41 -1.57 3.94
CA LEU A 85 -6.18 -0.54 4.63
C LEU A 85 -5.66 -0.34 6.05
N THR A 86 -5.46 0.92 6.44
CA THR A 86 -4.86 1.32 7.72
C THR A 86 -5.74 2.25 8.54
N SER A 87 -6.67 2.98 7.89
CA SER A 87 -7.59 3.89 8.58
C SER A 87 -8.86 4.13 7.78
N ALA A 88 -9.98 4.34 8.45
CA ALA A 88 -11.20 4.85 7.85
C ALA A 88 -11.56 6.26 8.37
N GLY A 89 -10.75 6.83 9.24
CA GLY A 89 -10.93 8.16 9.83
C GLY A 89 -9.71 9.04 9.60
N ARG A 90 -9.58 10.09 10.42
CA ARG A 90 -8.43 11.01 10.34
C ARG A 90 -7.09 10.27 10.46
N ALA A 91 -6.16 10.56 9.56
CA ALA A 91 -4.79 10.03 9.58
C ALA A 91 -3.76 11.16 9.50
N ASN A 92 -2.54 10.90 10.01
CA ASN A 92 -1.43 11.86 10.00
C ASN A 92 -0.59 11.69 8.73
N HIS A 93 -0.95 12.36 7.65
CA HIS A 93 -0.22 12.24 6.37
C HIS A 93 0.06 13.56 5.67
N ALA A 94 -0.87 14.51 5.76
CA ALA A 94 -0.83 15.74 4.97
C ALA A 94 -0.20 16.91 5.73
N GLY A 95 -0.35 16.93 7.05
CA GLY A 95 0.08 18.06 7.86
C GLY A 95 -0.57 19.37 7.44
N GLY A 96 0.07 20.48 7.81
CA GLY A 96 -0.31 21.81 7.37
C GLY A 96 0.12 22.11 5.96
N GLY A 97 -0.69 22.88 5.24
CA GLY A 97 -0.39 23.29 3.87
C GLY A 97 -1.14 24.53 3.42
N ASP A 98 -1.16 24.75 2.11
CA ASP A 98 -1.63 26.00 1.54
C ASP A 98 -3.15 26.03 1.32
N GLY A 99 -3.82 26.97 1.97
CA GLY A 99 -5.27 27.17 1.80
C GLY A 99 -5.70 27.54 0.38
N ALA A 100 -4.82 28.17 -0.42
CA ALA A 100 -5.11 28.46 -1.82
C ALA A 100 -5.18 27.17 -2.65
N VAL A 101 -4.31 26.19 -2.36
CA VAL A 101 -4.38 24.86 -2.97
C VAL A 101 -5.68 24.16 -2.59
N LEU A 102 -6.06 24.20 -1.30
CA LEU A 102 -7.33 23.61 -0.86
C LEU A 102 -8.53 24.21 -1.61
N GLN A 103 -8.59 25.53 -1.74
CA GLN A 103 -9.69 26.18 -2.46
C GLN A 103 -9.73 25.78 -3.93
N ALA A 104 -8.57 25.67 -4.59
CA ALA A 104 -8.48 25.23 -5.98
C ALA A 104 -8.96 23.77 -6.15
N VAL A 105 -8.64 22.88 -5.19
CA VAL A 105 -9.12 21.50 -5.16
C VAL A 105 -10.62 21.43 -4.92
N ILE A 106 -11.15 22.16 -3.94
CA ILE A 106 -12.60 22.22 -3.64
C ILE A 106 -13.41 22.66 -4.87
N ALA A 107 -12.91 23.66 -5.58
CA ALA A 107 -13.57 24.22 -6.75
C ALA A 107 -13.26 23.46 -8.04
N GLU A 108 -12.28 22.53 -8.02
CA GLU A 108 -11.72 21.87 -9.20
C GLU A 108 -11.37 22.87 -10.33
N SER A 109 -10.89 24.08 -9.95
CA SER A 109 -10.83 25.25 -10.83
C SER A 109 -9.49 25.46 -11.53
N TYR A 110 -8.54 24.51 -11.41
CA TYR A 110 -7.25 24.59 -12.10
C TYR A 110 -7.22 23.71 -13.37
N THR A 111 -6.29 23.99 -14.28
CA THR A 111 -6.16 23.25 -15.54
C THR A 111 -5.40 21.94 -15.35
N THR A 112 -4.08 22.01 -15.17
CA THR A 112 -3.21 20.83 -15.04
C THR A 112 -2.64 20.65 -13.64
N ARG A 113 -2.45 21.75 -12.90
CA ARG A 113 -1.88 21.77 -11.55
C ARG A 113 -2.59 22.80 -10.69
N PRO A 114 -2.76 22.55 -9.38
CA PRO A 114 -3.18 23.58 -8.44
C PRO A 114 -2.14 24.70 -8.37
N PRO A 115 -2.44 25.83 -7.72
CA PRO A 115 -1.45 26.86 -7.40
C PRO A 115 -0.24 26.24 -6.70
N ALA A 116 0.95 26.81 -6.93
CA ALA A 116 2.14 26.38 -6.19
C ALA A 116 1.93 26.63 -4.69
N PRO A 117 2.23 25.68 -3.80
CA PRO A 117 2.11 25.89 -2.37
C PRO A 117 3.20 26.84 -1.87
N HIS A 118 2.84 27.66 -0.88
CA HIS A 118 3.74 28.59 -0.19
C HIS A 118 3.67 28.42 1.33
N LYS A 119 3.16 27.29 1.80
CA LYS A 119 2.96 26.98 3.22
C LYS A 119 3.29 25.54 3.54
N HIS A 120 3.62 25.31 4.82
CA HIS A 120 3.90 24.03 5.45
C HIS A 120 3.39 24.00 6.89
N ASP A 121 3.62 22.95 7.66
CA ASP A 121 3.06 22.73 9.00
C ASP A 121 3.15 23.95 9.92
N ASP A 122 4.31 24.57 10.04
CA ASP A 122 4.54 25.69 10.97
C ASP A 122 4.26 27.06 10.35
N SER A 123 3.77 27.13 9.13
CA SER A 123 3.49 28.42 8.47
C SER A 123 2.26 29.11 9.06
N PRO A 124 2.31 30.43 9.31
CA PRO A 124 1.13 31.18 9.75
C PRO A 124 -0.03 31.01 8.77
N GLY A 125 -1.19 30.58 9.28
CA GLY A 125 -2.38 30.33 8.49
C GLY A 125 -2.30 29.12 7.57
N ALA A 126 -1.43 28.15 7.87
CA ALA A 126 -1.49 26.83 7.25
C ALA A 126 -2.82 26.14 7.61
N VAL A 127 -3.34 25.35 6.67
CA VAL A 127 -4.59 24.62 6.81
C VAL A 127 -4.30 23.15 7.13
N ASP A 128 -5.06 22.55 8.02
CA ASP A 128 -4.94 21.14 8.41
C ASP A 128 -5.40 20.21 7.29
N GLY A 129 -4.45 19.67 6.51
CA GLY A 129 -4.71 18.74 5.42
C GLY A 129 -5.16 17.37 5.89
N ASN A 130 -4.75 16.95 7.11
CA ASN A 130 -5.17 15.67 7.69
C ASN A 130 -6.69 15.58 7.90
N ALA A 131 -7.35 16.72 8.05
CA ALA A 131 -8.80 16.80 8.16
C ALA A 131 -9.51 16.80 6.79
N ARG A 132 -8.78 16.99 5.68
CA ARG A 132 -9.36 17.35 4.37
C ARG A 132 -9.11 16.33 3.27
N PHE A 133 -8.11 15.46 3.41
CA PHE A 133 -7.71 14.56 2.34
C PHE A 133 -7.63 13.10 2.79
N TYR A 134 -8.03 12.18 1.91
CA TYR A 134 -7.65 10.78 2.04
C TYR A 134 -6.19 10.62 1.60
N GLY A 135 -5.36 9.95 2.40
CA GLY A 135 -3.96 9.74 2.10
C GLY A 135 -3.65 8.31 1.65
N LEU A 136 -2.83 8.17 0.62
CA LEU A 136 -2.22 6.91 0.19
C LEU A 136 -0.71 7.00 0.38
N GLU A 137 -0.15 6.13 1.20
CA GLU A 137 1.29 5.94 1.32
C GLU A 137 1.76 4.80 0.41
N VAL A 138 2.66 5.10 -0.51
CA VAL A 138 3.18 4.17 -1.50
C VAL A 138 4.61 3.79 -1.18
N SER A 139 4.90 2.49 -1.12
CA SER A 139 6.25 1.98 -0.86
C SER A 139 7.21 2.43 -1.96
N ASP A 140 8.00 3.46 -1.68
CA ASP A 140 8.98 4.00 -2.61
C ASP A 140 10.06 4.80 -1.88
N ARG A 141 11.30 4.80 -2.42
CA ARG A 141 12.46 5.49 -1.84
C ARG A 141 12.44 7.01 -2.03
N GLY A 142 11.62 7.51 -2.95
CA GLY A 142 11.63 8.91 -3.33
C GLY A 142 12.83 9.31 -4.19
N ASP A 143 13.47 8.36 -4.85
CA ASP A 143 14.66 8.57 -5.69
C ASP A 143 14.33 8.99 -7.13
N GLY A 144 13.06 9.30 -7.41
CA GLY A 144 12.57 9.75 -8.72
C GLY A 144 12.41 8.64 -9.75
N LYS A 145 12.68 7.38 -9.41
CA LYS A 145 12.47 6.26 -10.34
C LYS A 145 10.99 5.92 -10.49
N PRO A 146 10.57 5.50 -11.69
CA PRO A 146 9.18 5.08 -11.92
C PRO A 146 8.77 3.94 -10.98
N TRP A 147 7.54 4.00 -10.49
CA TRP A 147 6.95 2.88 -9.76
C TRP A 147 6.72 1.67 -10.67
N PRO A 148 6.80 0.44 -10.15
CA PRO A 148 6.35 -0.74 -10.88
C PRO A 148 4.94 -0.54 -11.46
N ALA A 149 4.68 -1.06 -12.66
CA ALA A 149 3.40 -0.86 -13.35
C ALA A 149 2.19 -1.28 -12.52
N ALA A 150 2.28 -2.41 -11.79
CA ALA A 150 1.22 -2.87 -10.91
C ALA A 150 0.95 -1.91 -9.74
N GLN A 151 2.01 -1.31 -9.17
CA GLN A 151 1.90 -0.33 -8.09
C GLN A 151 1.30 0.98 -8.59
N TYR A 152 1.74 1.47 -9.75
CA TYR A 152 1.21 2.70 -10.36
C TYR A 152 -0.28 2.52 -10.72
N ASP A 153 -0.65 1.43 -11.39
CA ASP A 153 -2.05 1.13 -11.74
C ASP A 153 -2.93 1.03 -10.49
N ALA A 154 -2.46 0.38 -9.42
CA ALA A 154 -3.20 0.30 -8.17
C ALA A 154 -3.36 1.68 -7.49
N ALA A 155 -2.37 2.56 -7.55
CA ALA A 155 -2.49 3.94 -7.05
C ALA A 155 -3.50 4.76 -7.85
N VAL A 156 -3.52 4.63 -9.19
CA VAL A 156 -4.52 5.25 -10.06
C VAL A 156 -5.93 4.76 -9.71
N ARG A 157 -6.11 3.45 -9.54
CA ARG A 157 -7.42 2.87 -9.15
C ARG A 157 -7.86 3.31 -7.78
N TRP A 158 -6.93 3.39 -6.81
CA TRP A 158 -7.27 3.87 -5.47
C TRP A 158 -7.80 5.31 -5.50
N ALA A 159 -7.11 6.20 -6.22
CA ALA A 159 -7.55 7.58 -6.39
C ALA A 159 -8.90 7.66 -7.11
N ALA A 160 -9.07 6.89 -8.19
CA ALA A 160 -10.33 6.84 -8.95
C ALA A 160 -11.50 6.31 -8.11
N ALA A 161 -11.27 5.29 -7.25
CA ALA A 161 -12.29 4.73 -6.37
C ALA A 161 -12.87 5.78 -5.42
N ILE A 162 -11.99 6.54 -4.75
CA ILE A 162 -12.40 7.59 -3.81
C ILE A 162 -13.07 8.75 -4.56
N CYS A 163 -12.49 9.22 -5.68
CA CYS A 163 -13.07 10.27 -6.49
C CYS A 163 -14.48 9.89 -6.96
N ARG A 164 -14.65 8.68 -7.49
CA ARG A 164 -15.95 8.18 -7.98
C ARG A 164 -16.99 8.12 -6.87
N ALA A 165 -16.60 7.66 -5.68
CA ALA A 165 -17.50 7.56 -4.53
C ALA A 165 -18.01 8.92 -4.05
N HIS A 166 -17.24 9.99 -4.31
CA HIS A 166 -17.62 11.36 -3.97
C HIS A 166 -18.18 12.18 -5.15
N GLY A 167 -18.13 11.64 -6.38
CA GLY A 167 -18.49 12.38 -7.60
C GLY A 167 -17.47 13.46 -7.99
N TRP A 168 -16.20 13.30 -7.57
CA TRP A 168 -15.12 14.22 -7.91
C TRP A 168 -14.45 13.84 -9.24
N THR A 169 -13.84 14.84 -9.87
CA THR A 169 -12.93 14.60 -10.99
C THR A 169 -11.49 14.33 -10.49
N ALA A 170 -10.58 14.02 -11.41
CA ALA A 170 -9.18 13.87 -11.04
C ALA A 170 -8.52 15.17 -10.51
N LYS A 171 -9.18 16.32 -10.61
CA LYS A 171 -8.69 17.56 -10.01
C LYS A 171 -8.78 17.58 -8.49
N SER A 172 -9.48 16.64 -7.87
CA SER A 172 -9.44 16.39 -6.43
C SER A 172 -8.25 15.53 -6.00
N VAL A 173 -7.34 15.16 -6.92
CA VAL A 173 -6.15 14.34 -6.62
C VAL A 173 -4.90 15.20 -6.70
N ILE A 174 -4.18 15.30 -5.57
CA ILE A 174 -2.93 16.05 -5.46
C ILE A 174 -1.79 15.19 -4.90
N GLY A 175 -0.56 15.58 -5.15
CA GLY A 175 0.60 15.06 -4.44
C GLY A 175 0.90 15.92 -3.22
N HIS A 176 1.59 15.36 -2.22
CA HIS A 176 2.01 16.13 -1.05
C HIS A 176 2.89 17.33 -1.43
N LYS A 177 3.73 17.18 -2.47
CA LYS A 177 4.51 18.28 -3.07
C LYS A 177 3.69 19.42 -3.67
N GLU A 178 2.41 19.21 -3.93
CA GLU A 178 1.48 20.24 -4.39
C GLU A 178 0.66 20.84 -3.25
N TRP A 179 0.78 20.29 -2.02
CA TRP A 179 0.12 20.75 -0.81
C TRP A 179 1.03 21.62 0.07
N SER A 180 2.29 21.19 0.22
CA SER A 180 3.28 21.80 1.12
C SER A 180 4.57 22.12 0.35
N ASP A 181 5.12 23.32 0.55
CA ASP A 181 6.30 23.84 -0.17
C ASP A 181 7.63 23.18 0.24
N TRP A 182 7.64 22.35 1.29
CA TRP A 182 8.82 21.58 1.72
C TRP A 182 8.71 20.06 1.54
N LYS A 183 7.67 19.59 0.89
CA LYS A 183 7.46 18.16 0.64
C LYS A 183 7.79 17.78 -0.81
N PRO A 184 8.60 16.73 -1.03
CA PRO A 184 8.99 16.31 -2.39
C PRO A 184 8.07 15.24 -2.98
N ASP A 185 7.21 14.61 -2.18
CA ASP A 185 6.47 13.40 -2.53
C ASP A 185 5.15 13.66 -3.28
N PRO A 186 4.78 12.79 -4.20
CA PRO A 186 5.58 11.70 -4.77
C PRO A 186 6.62 12.22 -5.79
N ALA A 187 7.84 11.64 -5.79
CA ALA A 187 8.93 12.05 -6.67
C ALA A 187 8.94 11.33 -8.03
N ALA A 188 8.27 10.17 -8.12
CA ALA A 188 8.40 9.22 -9.24
C ALA A 188 7.80 9.73 -10.57
N PHE A 189 6.91 10.72 -10.55
CA PHE A 189 6.20 11.21 -11.73
C PHE A 189 5.63 12.62 -11.55
N ASP A 190 5.19 13.16 -12.69
CA ASP A 190 4.43 14.41 -12.71
C ASP A 190 2.96 14.15 -12.33
N MET A 191 2.44 14.89 -11.34
CA MET A 191 1.06 14.76 -10.89
C MET A 191 0.03 15.13 -11.99
N ALA A 192 0.37 15.95 -12.98
CA ALA A 192 -0.52 16.21 -14.12
C ALA A 192 -0.72 14.95 -14.97
N VAL A 193 0.34 14.14 -15.14
CA VAL A 193 0.25 12.83 -15.81
C VAL A 193 -0.60 11.87 -14.99
N PHE A 194 -0.36 11.80 -13.69
CA PHE A 194 -1.14 10.94 -12.80
C PHE A 194 -2.63 11.30 -12.81
N ARG A 195 -2.97 12.59 -12.70
CA ARG A 195 -4.37 13.06 -12.80
C ARG A 195 -5.01 12.74 -14.14
N ARG A 196 -4.28 12.85 -15.26
CA ARG A 196 -4.79 12.43 -16.58
C ARG A 196 -5.18 10.95 -16.57
N ASP A 197 -4.33 10.09 -15.99
CA ASP A 197 -4.56 8.64 -15.94
C ASP A 197 -5.71 8.29 -14.98
N VAL A 198 -5.85 9.01 -13.86
CA VAL A 198 -7.02 8.91 -12.97
C VAL A 198 -8.29 9.35 -13.70
N GLN A 199 -8.27 10.47 -14.47
CA GLN A 199 -9.44 10.93 -15.20
C GLN A 199 -9.85 9.91 -16.29
N ALA A 200 -8.89 9.38 -17.04
CA ALA A 200 -9.15 8.33 -18.01
C ALA A 200 -9.82 7.10 -17.36
N ARG A 201 -9.41 6.75 -16.14
CA ARG A 201 -10.02 5.66 -15.37
C ARG A 201 -11.45 6.01 -14.92
N LEU A 202 -11.68 7.25 -14.51
CA LEU A 202 -13.02 7.76 -14.17
C LEU A 202 -13.96 7.72 -15.37
N ASP A 203 -13.49 8.16 -16.53
CA ASP A 203 -14.27 8.21 -17.78
C ASP A 203 -14.61 6.80 -18.31
N ALA A 204 -13.68 5.85 -18.16
CA ALA A 204 -13.89 4.46 -18.56
C ALA A 204 -14.97 3.73 -17.72
N GLY A 205 -15.35 4.29 -16.57
CA GLY A 205 -16.25 3.66 -15.61
C GLY A 205 -15.62 2.45 -14.90
N THR A 206 -16.30 1.94 -13.89
CA THR A 206 -15.99 0.60 -13.35
C THR A 206 -16.50 -0.41 -14.36
N LYS A 207 -15.61 -0.96 -15.20
CA LYS A 207 -15.95 -2.23 -15.84
C LYS A 207 -16.11 -3.24 -14.72
N PRO A 208 -17.28 -3.90 -14.55
CA PRO A 208 -17.32 -5.07 -13.70
C PRO A 208 -16.13 -5.93 -14.17
N LYS A 209 -15.28 -6.40 -13.25
CA LYS A 209 -14.38 -7.51 -13.56
C LYS A 209 -15.34 -8.56 -14.08
N ALA A 210 -15.34 -8.81 -15.41
CA ALA A 210 -16.11 -9.87 -15.98
C ALA A 210 -15.87 -11.06 -15.05
N PRO A 211 -16.92 -11.77 -14.58
CA PRO A 211 -16.67 -12.98 -13.88
C PRO A 211 -15.66 -13.67 -14.79
N THR A 212 -14.50 -14.00 -14.24
CA THR A 212 -13.59 -14.89 -14.92
C THR A 212 -14.42 -16.16 -15.06
N THR A 213 -15.16 -16.20 -16.16
CA THR A 213 -15.58 -17.49 -16.71
C THR A 213 -14.24 -18.19 -16.77
N PRO A 214 -14.09 -19.33 -16.10
CA PRO A 214 -12.91 -20.13 -16.30
C PRO A 214 -12.81 -20.17 -17.83
N SER A 215 -11.84 -19.49 -18.42
CA SER A 215 -11.47 -19.76 -19.78
C SER A 215 -11.32 -21.26 -19.77
N THR A 216 -12.08 -21.95 -20.63
CA THR A 216 -11.87 -23.36 -20.91
C THR A 216 -10.36 -23.55 -20.79
N PRO A 217 -9.90 -24.39 -19.84
CA PRO A 217 -8.47 -24.53 -19.64
C PRO A 217 -7.90 -24.73 -21.06
N PRO A 218 -6.84 -24.01 -21.46
CA PRO A 218 -6.09 -24.50 -22.60
C PRO A 218 -5.87 -25.95 -22.27
N GLU A 219 -6.15 -26.86 -23.21
CA GLU A 219 -5.90 -28.30 -23.05
C GLU A 219 -4.67 -28.43 -22.18
N GLU A 220 -4.84 -28.96 -20.97
CA GLU A 220 -3.73 -29.20 -20.05
C GLU A 220 -2.77 -30.10 -20.82
N THR A 221 -1.84 -29.49 -21.54
CA THR A 221 -0.57 -30.15 -21.76
C THR A 221 0.01 -30.25 -20.36
N ASP A 222 -0.05 -31.45 -19.85
CA ASP A 222 0.40 -31.92 -18.57
C ASP A 222 1.84 -31.37 -18.33
N MET A 223 1.93 -30.16 -17.77
CA MET A 223 3.15 -29.58 -17.26
C MET A 223 3.29 -29.98 -15.80
N ALA A 224 3.16 -31.27 -15.53
CA ALA A 224 3.64 -31.81 -14.28
C ALA A 224 5.11 -31.46 -14.20
N LEU A 225 5.48 -30.65 -13.20
CA LEU A 225 6.86 -30.36 -12.87
C LEU A 225 7.58 -31.71 -12.74
N SER A 226 8.59 -31.94 -13.57
CA SER A 226 9.38 -33.18 -13.45
C SER A 226 10.06 -33.20 -12.07
N ASP A 227 10.32 -34.39 -11.53
CA ASP A 227 11.08 -34.54 -10.28
C ASP A 227 12.40 -33.74 -10.33
N ALA A 228 12.99 -33.58 -11.51
CA ALA A 228 14.17 -32.78 -11.73
C ALA A 228 13.91 -31.26 -11.54
N ASP A 229 12.74 -30.77 -11.90
CA ASP A 229 12.38 -29.37 -11.70
C ASP A 229 12.04 -29.08 -10.23
N VAL A 230 11.36 -30.00 -9.56
CA VAL A 230 11.10 -29.94 -8.12
C VAL A 230 12.44 -29.96 -7.34
N GLN A 231 13.39 -30.80 -7.72
CA GLN A 231 14.72 -30.81 -7.11
C GLN A 231 15.54 -29.55 -7.39
N ARG A 232 15.44 -28.97 -8.60
CA ARG A 232 16.10 -27.70 -8.93
C ARG A 232 15.50 -26.52 -8.12
N ILE A 233 14.19 -26.48 -7.96
CA ILE A 233 13.51 -25.47 -7.15
C ILE A 233 13.90 -25.63 -5.68
N ALA A 234 13.90 -26.85 -5.15
CA ALA A 234 14.35 -27.13 -3.81
C ALA A 234 15.84 -26.75 -3.61
N ALA A 235 16.71 -27.09 -4.54
CA ALA A 235 18.13 -26.72 -4.49
C ALA A 235 18.34 -25.20 -4.56
N ALA A 236 17.56 -24.48 -5.37
CA ALA A 236 17.63 -23.03 -5.46
C ALA A 236 17.16 -22.35 -4.16
N VAL A 237 16.11 -22.87 -3.53
CA VAL A 237 15.62 -22.40 -2.22
C VAL A 237 16.67 -22.66 -1.12
N TRP A 238 17.33 -23.82 -1.15
CA TRP A 238 18.40 -24.16 -0.19
C TRP A 238 19.73 -23.45 -0.46
N ALA A 239 20.01 -23.06 -1.71
CA ALA A 239 21.22 -22.31 -2.08
C ALA A 239 21.10 -20.81 -1.76
N TYR A 240 19.92 -20.31 -1.42
CA TYR A 240 19.74 -18.94 -0.96
C TYR A 240 20.34 -18.79 0.44
N LYS A 241 21.66 -18.56 0.48
CA LYS A 241 22.36 -18.19 1.70
C LYS A 241 21.86 -16.81 2.12
N ILE A 242 21.00 -16.78 3.14
CA ILE A 242 20.75 -15.55 3.88
C ILE A 242 22.11 -15.06 4.38
N PRO A 243 22.56 -13.85 4.00
CA PRO A 243 23.80 -13.32 4.56
C PRO A 243 23.62 -13.26 6.08
N ASN A 244 24.43 -14.01 6.81
CA ASN A 244 24.45 -13.95 8.27
C ASN A 244 24.97 -12.56 8.64
N PRO A 245 24.16 -11.67 9.21
CA PRO A 245 24.64 -10.38 9.66
C PRO A 245 25.49 -10.61 10.91
N ALA A 246 26.79 -10.46 10.77
CA ALA A 246 27.79 -10.38 11.81
C ALA A 246 28.12 -11.67 12.56
N ARG A 247 29.16 -12.34 12.09
CA ARG A 247 30.12 -12.90 13.05
C ARG A 247 31.01 -11.74 13.51
N PRO A 248 30.95 -11.31 14.78
CA PRO A 248 32.03 -10.50 15.32
C PRO A 248 33.24 -11.41 15.48
N ASP A 249 34.38 -10.88 15.06
CA ASP A 249 35.72 -11.40 15.34
C ASP A 249 35.84 -11.86 16.80
N GLY A 250 36.39 -13.02 17.02
CA GLY A 250 36.52 -13.81 18.24
C GLY A 250 37.12 -13.11 19.48
N LYS A 251 36.54 -12.01 19.94
CA LYS A 251 36.83 -11.39 21.23
C LYS A 251 35.53 -11.11 21.95
N GLY A 252 35.27 -11.87 23.02
CA GLY A 252 34.07 -11.90 23.79
C GLY A 252 33.58 -10.52 24.23
N ASN A 253 32.29 -10.28 24.00
CA ASN A 253 31.55 -9.13 24.45
C ASN A 253 30.19 -9.57 25.06
N PRO A 254 29.74 -9.01 26.19
CA PRO A 254 28.61 -9.52 26.98
C PRO A 254 27.21 -9.34 26.37
N ALA A 255 27.09 -9.17 25.07
CA ALA A 255 25.82 -9.21 24.34
C ALA A 255 25.24 -10.63 24.13
N GLN A 256 25.89 -11.68 24.67
CA GLN A 256 25.49 -13.08 24.46
C GLN A 256 24.18 -13.49 25.17
N THR A 257 23.70 -12.73 26.14
CA THR A 257 22.46 -13.08 26.86
C THR A 257 21.18 -12.63 26.16
N GLN A 258 21.24 -11.64 25.27
CA GLN A 258 20.08 -11.26 24.43
C GLN A 258 20.04 -12.04 23.09
N ALA A 259 21.18 -12.42 22.55
CA ALA A 259 21.26 -13.24 21.33
C ALA A 259 20.69 -14.64 21.51
N SER A 260 20.81 -15.24 22.69
CA SER A 260 20.27 -16.59 22.97
C SER A 260 18.74 -16.67 23.07
N SER A 261 18.06 -15.57 23.38
CA SER A 261 16.60 -15.50 23.35
C SER A 261 16.07 -15.24 21.94
N PHE A 262 16.80 -14.47 21.14
CA PHE A 262 16.49 -14.25 19.73
C PHE A 262 16.70 -15.52 18.89
N GLN A 263 17.80 -16.23 19.10
CA GLN A 263 18.10 -17.50 18.44
C GLN A 263 17.05 -18.58 18.75
N ARG A 264 16.57 -18.67 19.99
CA ARG A 264 15.49 -19.61 20.34
C ARG A 264 14.14 -19.29 19.72
N SER A 265 13.86 -18.03 19.47
CA SER A 265 12.65 -17.59 18.76
C SER A 265 12.74 -17.87 17.26
N GLU A 266 13.93 -17.73 16.65
CA GLU A 266 14.16 -18.07 15.26
C GLU A 266 14.13 -19.59 15.03
N ASP A 267 14.77 -20.38 15.91
CA ASP A 267 14.76 -21.83 15.82
C ASP A 267 13.33 -22.41 15.91
N SER A 268 12.48 -21.87 16.77
CA SER A 268 11.07 -22.28 16.85
C SER A 268 10.26 -21.91 15.59
N HIS A 269 10.60 -20.81 14.94
CA HIS A 269 9.97 -20.38 13.69
C HIS A 269 10.43 -21.26 12.51
N TYR A 270 11.72 -21.61 12.47
CA TYR A 270 12.27 -22.54 11.47
C TYR A 270 11.70 -23.96 11.65
N ASP A 271 11.51 -24.42 12.86
CA ASP A 271 10.91 -25.74 13.13
C ASP A 271 9.42 -25.77 12.74
N ALA A 272 8.66 -24.70 12.96
CA ALA A 272 7.29 -24.57 12.49
C ALA A 272 7.22 -24.55 10.94
N LEU A 273 8.10 -23.81 10.27
CA LEU A 273 8.19 -23.78 8.79
C LEU A 273 8.55 -25.15 8.22
N ARG A 274 9.46 -25.89 8.86
CA ARG A 274 9.80 -27.26 8.46
C ARG A 274 8.64 -28.23 8.62
N ALA A 275 7.84 -28.07 9.67
CA ALA A 275 6.66 -28.89 9.88
C ALA A 275 5.58 -28.61 8.81
N ASP A 276 5.38 -27.35 8.43
CA ASP A 276 4.43 -26.95 7.39
C ASP A 276 4.89 -27.39 6.00
N LEU A 277 6.19 -27.32 5.69
CA LEU A 277 6.76 -27.88 4.46
C LEU A 277 6.57 -29.38 4.36
N LYS A 278 6.76 -30.13 5.46
CA LYS A 278 6.48 -31.57 5.49
C LYS A 278 5.02 -31.91 5.26
N ARG A 279 4.08 -31.09 5.80
CA ARG A 279 2.64 -31.27 5.57
C ARG A 279 2.26 -30.97 4.11
N LEU A 280 2.82 -29.92 3.52
CA LEU A 280 2.65 -29.59 2.11
C LEU A 280 3.17 -30.70 1.20
N GLN A 281 4.36 -31.22 1.48
CA GLN A 281 4.92 -32.34 0.71
C GLN A 281 4.03 -33.60 0.80
N ALA A 282 3.56 -33.95 1.99
CA ALA A 282 2.65 -35.09 2.16
C ALA A 282 1.32 -34.90 1.41
N THR A 283 0.81 -33.67 1.32
CA THR A 283 -0.40 -33.35 0.56
C THR A 283 -0.16 -33.48 -0.95
N VAL A 284 0.98 -33.02 -1.46
CA VAL A 284 1.39 -33.17 -2.85
C VAL A 284 1.54 -34.66 -3.21
N ASP A 285 2.19 -35.43 -2.35
CA ASP A 285 2.38 -36.88 -2.54
C ASP A 285 1.02 -37.62 -2.54
N GLN A 286 0.07 -37.22 -1.70
CA GLN A 286 -1.30 -37.77 -1.72
C GLN A 286 -2.07 -37.41 -2.99
N LEU A 287 -1.92 -36.18 -3.49
CA LEU A 287 -2.55 -35.74 -4.74
C LEU A 287 -1.95 -36.45 -5.95
N ALA A 288 -0.63 -36.70 -5.95
CA ALA A 288 0.05 -37.46 -7.00
C ALA A 288 -0.28 -38.98 -6.98
N ALA A 289 -0.66 -39.52 -5.81
CA ALA A 289 -1.02 -40.92 -5.65
C ALA A 289 -2.54 -41.19 -5.86
N ALA A 290 -3.34 -40.15 -6.08
CA ALA A 290 -4.79 -40.32 -6.31
C ALA A 290 -5.02 -40.95 -7.70
N PRO A 291 -5.78 -42.08 -7.80
CA PRO A 291 -6.01 -42.70 -9.09
C PRO A 291 -6.82 -41.77 -10.00
N THR A 292 -6.27 -41.47 -11.18
CA THR A 292 -7.01 -40.85 -12.27
C THR A 292 -8.26 -41.63 -12.55
N LYS A 293 -9.42 -41.08 -12.27
CA LYS A 293 -10.69 -41.66 -12.71
C LYS A 293 -10.74 -41.49 -14.23
N GLU A 294 -10.41 -42.56 -14.94
CA GLU A 294 -10.76 -42.66 -16.35
C GLU A 294 -12.29 -42.57 -16.49
N LYS A 295 -12.70 -41.67 -17.37
CA LYS A 295 -14.04 -41.61 -17.92
C LYS A 295 -14.03 -42.12 -19.34
#